data_aa80d0dd91c9b2207a7535c2b3e55f56
#
_entry.id   aa80d0dd91c9b2207a7535c2b3e55f56
#
_cell.length_a   1.000
_cell.length_b   1.000
_cell.length_c   1.000
_cell.angle_alpha   90.00
_cell.angle_beta   90.00
_cell.angle_gamma   90.00
#
_symmetry.space_group_name_H-M   'P 1'
#
loop_
_entity.id
_entity.type
_entity.pdbx_description
1 polymer ?
#
loop_
_entity_poly.entity_id
_entity_poly.type
_entity_poly.pdbx_seq_one_letter_code
_entity_poly.pdbx_strand_id
1 'polypeptide(L)'
;MYGNQFFGDADITAYMDNWYQTMGVQAVFACGGGIYTSAAEAAAKVNAKVIGVDVDQAGIINAYGEGMTVTSAMKGLAATVNTLLTEIKAGNFANYGGKVETLGLVSGTDMDANYVGIPASTQYAEGFTAEDYAALVAKMFAGEVTVSNDTE
;
A
#
# COMPACT_ATOMS: atom_id res chain seq x y z
N MET A 1 -4.51 -12.61 9.77
CA MET A 1 -4.25 -12.26 11.19
C MET A 1 -4.58 -10.80 11.42
N TYR A 2 -5.17 -10.46 12.56
CA TYR A 2 -5.38 -9.07 13.01
C TYR A 2 -4.49 -8.79 14.21
N GLY A 3 -3.59 -7.81 14.09
CA GLY A 3 -2.69 -7.40 15.18
C GLY A 3 -3.38 -6.53 16.25
N ASN A 4 -4.58 -6.00 15.93
CA ASN A 4 -5.37 -5.08 16.77
C ASN A 4 -4.64 -3.77 17.12
N GLN A 5 -3.59 -3.42 16.41
CA GLN A 5 -2.76 -2.23 16.60
C GLN A 5 -2.03 -1.84 15.33
N PHE A 6 -1.39 -0.66 15.29
CA PHE A 6 -0.68 -0.12 14.14
C PHE A 6 0.84 -0.14 14.28
N PHE A 7 1.39 -0.93 15.18
CA PHE A 7 2.83 -1.11 15.39
C PHE A 7 3.13 -2.60 15.61
N GLY A 8 4.39 -3.01 15.37
CA GLY A 8 4.83 -4.37 15.61
C GLY A 8 5.12 -4.64 17.08
N ASP A 9 5.06 -5.92 17.46
CA ASP A 9 5.46 -6.42 18.76
C ASP A 9 5.95 -7.88 18.66
N ALA A 10 6.37 -8.44 19.80
CA ALA A 10 6.92 -9.79 19.86
C ALA A 10 5.90 -10.87 19.47
N ASP A 11 4.63 -10.69 19.81
CA ASP A 11 3.59 -11.68 19.51
C ASP A 11 3.26 -11.69 18.02
N ILE A 12 3.18 -10.50 17.40
CA ILE A 12 2.99 -10.37 15.95
C ILE A 12 4.20 -10.92 15.20
N THR A 13 5.43 -10.62 15.68
CA THR A 13 6.65 -11.16 15.08
C THR A 13 6.69 -12.69 15.15
N ALA A 14 6.33 -13.29 16.27
CA ALA A 14 6.25 -14.75 16.41
C ALA A 14 5.20 -15.37 15.46
N TYR A 15 4.10 -14.66 15.22
CA TYR A 15 3.08 -15.10 14.27
C TYR A 15 3.59 -15.04 12.83
N MET A 16 4.32 -13.97 12.48
CA MET A 16 4.96 -13.84 11.17
C MET A 16 6.08 -14.87 10.96
N ASP A 17 6.84 -15.19 12.02
CA ASP A 17 7.83 -16.27 12.00
C ASP A 17 7.19 -17.61 11.60
N ASN A 18 6.04 -17.94 12.19
CA ASN A 18 5.32 -19.15 11.81
C ASN A 18 4.87 -19.13 10.34
N TRP A 19 4.39 -17.99 9.83
CA TRP A 19 3.99 -17.87 8.44
C TRP A 19 5.17 -18.08 7.48
N TYR A 20 6.27 -17.40 7.71
CA TYR A 20 7.43 -17.50 6.82
C TYR A 20 8.17 -18.83 6.96
N GLN A 21 8.45 -19.28 8.19
CA GLN A 21 9.32 -20.44 8.43
C GLN A 21 8.58 -21.77 8.36
N THR A 22 7.32 -21.82 8.82
CA THR A 22 6.55 -23.07 8.93
C THR A 22 5.59 -23.25 7.76
N MET A 23 4.88 -22.19 7.37
CA MET A 23 3.86 -22.27 6.33
C MET A 23 4.42 -21.95 4.92
N GLY A 24 5.69 -21.50 4.82
CA GLY A 24 6.36 -21.22 3.55
C GLY A 24 5.79 -19.98 2.81
N VAL A 25 5.21 -19.03 3.54
CA VAL A 25 4.75 -17.76 2.97
C VAL A 25 5.93 -16.98 2.43
N GLN A 26 5.86 -16.53 1.20
CA GLN A 26 6.97 -15.83 0.53
C GLN A 26 6.89 -14.31 0.67
N ALA A 27 5.69 -13.75 0.82
CA ALA A 27 5.47 -12.32 0.99
C ALA A 27 4.29 -12.06 1.93
N VAL A 28 4.42 -11.05 2.80
CA VAL A 28 3.35 -10.61 3.69
C VAL A 28 2.99 -9.16 3.39
N PHE A 29 1.71 -8.87 3.22
CA PHE A 29 1.17 -7.52 3.16
C PHE A 29 0.90 -7.01 4.58
N ALA A 30 1.76 -6.12 5.06
CA ALA A 30 1.70 -5.56 6.41
C ALA A 30 0.74 -4.35 6.45
N CYS A 31 -0.58 -4.60 6.36
CA CYS A 31 -1.61 -3.57 6.28
C CYS A 31 -1.91 -2.94 7.64
N GLY A 32 -1.09 -1.95 8.05
CA GLY A 32 -1.32 -1.25 9.32
C GLY A 32 -0.15 -0.40 9.81
N GLY A 33 0.11 0.73 9.16
CA GLY A 33 1.09 1.71 9.63
C GLY A 33 2.47 1.11 9.94
N GLY A 34 2.85 1.07 11.21
CA GLY A 34 4.14 0.54 11.68
C GLY A 34 4.20 -0.98 11.92
N ILE A 35 3.13 -1.73 11.66
CA ILE A 35 3.11 -3.19 11.87
C ILE A 35 4.08 -3.93 10.93
N TYR A 36 4.56 -3.27 9.86
CA TYR A 36 5.60 -3.79 8.97
C TYR A 36 6.86 -4.22 9.73
N THR A 37 7.17 -3.62 10.89
CA THR A 37 8.38 -3.96 11.67
C THR A 37 8.39 -5.44 12.03
N SER A 38 7.28 -5.99 12.53
CA SER A 38 7.17 -7.41 12.85
C SER A 38 7.26 -8.31 11.60
N ALA A 39 6.65 -7.91 10.48
CA ALA A 39 6.76 -8.65 9.24
C ALA A 39 8.20 -8.62 8.68
N ALA A 40 8.87 -7.47 8.74
CA ALA A 40 10.25 -7.30 8.26
C ALA A 40 11.26 -8.07 9.13
N GLU A 41 11.12 -8.02 10.47
CA GLU A 41 11.94 -8.81 11.39
C GLU A 41 11.85 -10.32 11.12
N ALA A 42 10.64 -10.82 10.88
CA ALA A 42 10.43 -12.24 10.57
C ALA A 42 10.94 -12.60 9.16
N ALA A 43 10.64 -11.76 8.15
CA ALA A 43 11.07 -11.96 6.77
C ALA A 43 12.59 -11.99 6.62
N ALA A 44 13.31 -11.14 7.39
CA ALA A 44 14.77 -11.09 7.37
C ALA A 44 15.43 -12.43 7.73
N LYS A 45 14.82 -13.22 8.60
CA LYS A 45 15.33 -14.52 9.06
C LYS A 45 15.38 -15.57 7.94
N VAL A 46 14.57 -15.43 6.91
CA VAL A 46 14.41 -16.39 5.81
C VAL A 46 14.55 -15.76 4.42
N ASN A 47 14.98 -14.49 4.35
CA ASN A 47 15.13 -13.73 3.11
C ASN A 47 13.82 -13.65 2.30
N ALA A 48 12.69 -13.52 3.00
CA ALA A 48 11.37 -13.37 2.42
C ALA A 48 11.03 -11.89 2.12
N LYS A 49 9.84 -11.63 1.61
CA LYS A 49 9.41 -10.33 1.12
C LYS A 49 8.30 -9.71 1.97
N VAL A 50 8.20 -8.38 1.91
CA VAL A 50 7.17 -7.58 2.59
C VAL A 50 6.55 -6.59 1.61
N ILE A 51 5.25 -6.39 1.72
CA ILE A 51 4.52 -5.33 1.04
C ILE A 51 4.13 -4.30 2.09
N GLY A 52 4.53 -3.06 1.88
CA GLY A 52 4.25 -1.93 2.77
C GLY A 52 2.89 -1.27 2.53
N VAL A 53 2.62 -0.20 3.26
CA VAL A 53 1.31 0.49 3.25
C VAL A 53 1.47 2.00 3.47
N ASP A 54 0.45 2.75 3.11
CA ASP A 54 0.26 4.19 3.32
C ASP A 54 1.17 5.07 2.45
N VAL A 55 2.48 4.90 2.57
CA VAL A 55 3.53 5.60 1.82
C VAL A 55 4.53 4.60 1.26
N ASP A 56 5.48 5.03 0.45
CA ASP A 56 6.60 4.19 0.06
C ASP A 56 7.45 3.81 1.28
N GLN A 57 7.31 2.58 1.74
CA GLN A 57 8.03 2.05 2.89
C GLN A 57 9.34 1.33 2.51
N ALA A 58 9.75 1.34 1.22
CA ALA A 58 10.95 0.63 0.78
C ALA A 58 12.20 1.06 1.57
N GLY A 59 12.37 2.36 1.82
CA GLY A 59 13.53 2.87 2.57
C GLY A 59 13.65 2.35 3.99
N ILE A 60 12.53 2.10 4.67
CA ILE A 60 12.51 1.62 6.06
C ILE A 60 12.46 0.10 6.16
N ILE A 61 11.72 -0.57 5.28
CA ILE A 61 11.64 -2.05 5.26
C ILE A 61 12.97 -2.65 4.77
N ASN A 62 13.61 -2.08 3.75
CA ASN A 62 14.89 -2.57 3.23
C ASN A 62 16.07 -2.39 4.22
N ALA A 63 15.90 -1.62 5.30
CA ALA A 63 16.86 -1.59 6.40
C ALA A 63 16.99 -2.94 7.14
N TYR A 64 15.97 -3.80 7.06
CA TYR A 64 15.98 -5.16 7.62
C TYR A 64 16.62 -6.19 6.68
N GLY A 65 16.66 -5.90 5.38
CA GLY A 65 17.26 -6.75 4.36
C GLY A 65 17.14 -6.11 2.97
N GLU A 66 18.23 -6.07 2.23
CA GLU A 66 18.27 -5.47 0.91
C GLU A 66 17.23 -6.11 -0.03
N GLY A 67 16.46 -5.28 -0.74
CA GLY A 67 15.45 -5.74 -1.69
C GLY A 67 14.28 -6.50 -1.06
N MET A 68 14.08 -6.39 0.25
CA MET A 68 12.99 -7.07 0.95
C MET A 68 11.60 -6.56 0.56
N THR A 69 11.48 -5.27 0.24
CA THR A 69 10.19 -4.66 -0.12
C THR A 69 9.82 -4.97 -1.57
N VAL A 70 8.66 -5.57 -1.79
CA VAL A 70 8.11 -5.75 -3.15
C VAL A 70 7.52 -4.44 -3.66
N THR A 71 6.63 -3.86 -2.88
CA THR A 71 5.91 -2.62 -3.17
C THR A 71 5.28 -2.07 -1.89
N SER A 72 4.57 -0.96 -1.99
CA SER A 72 3.70 -0.43 -0.92
C SER A 72 2.34 -0.05 -1.50
N ALA A 73 1.25 -0.44 -0.84
CA ALA A 73 -0.09 0.05 -1.16
C ALA A 73 -0.24 1.47 -0.61
N MET A 74 -0.07 2.47 -1.47
CA MET A 74 0.01 3.87 -1.07
C MET A 74 -1.36 4.56 -1.06
N LYS A 75 -1.48 5.54 -0.18
CA LYS A 75 -2.53 6.56 -0.19
C LYS A 75 -2.00 7.84 -0.85
N GLY A 76 -2.79 8.48 -1.69
CA GLY A 76 -2.46 9.77 -2.32
C GLY A 76 -2.58 10.93 -1.33
N LEU A 77 -1.76 10.93 -0.26
CA LEU A 77 -1.84 11.93 0.80
C LEU A 77 -1.60 13.34 0.28
N ALA A 78 -0.60 13.52 -0.59
CA ALA A 78 -0.30 14.81 -1.20
C ALA A 78 -1.44 15.28 -2.11
N ALA A 79 -2.00 14.41 -2.94
CA ALA A 79 -3.15 14.71 -3.79
C ALA A 79 -4.36 15.15 -2.94
N THR A 80 -4.66 14.41 -1.85
CA THR A 80 -5.75 14.72 -0.93
C THR A 80 -5.58 16.10 -0.30
N VAL A 81 -4.39 16.39 0.24
CA VAL A 81 -4.10 17.69 0.88
C VAL A 81 -4.20 18.83 -0.13
N ASN A 82 -3.61 18.68 -1.32
CA ASN A 82 -3.64 19.69 -2.37
C ASN A 82 -5.08 19.98 -2.83
N THR A 83 -5.90 18.95 -3.05
CA THR A 83 -7.31 19.11 -3.41
C THR A 83 -8.06 19.88 -2.35
N LEU A 84 -7.99 19.45 -1.08
CA LEU A 84 -8.72 20.11 0.01
C LEU A 84 -8.27 21.55 0.23
N LEU A 85 -6.97 21.85 0.19
CA LEU A 85 -6.49 23.22 0.33
C LEU A 85 -6.93 24.11 -0.83
N THR A 86 -6.96 23.57 -2.05
CA THR A 86 -7.45 24.29 -3.24
C THR A 86 -8.93 24.64 -3.08
N GLU A 87 -9.75 23.68 -2.67
CA GLU A 87 -11.18 23.86 -2.46
C GLU A 87 -11.49 24.82 -1.29
N ILE A 88 -10.72 24.73 -0.19
CA ILE A 88 -10.84 25.70 0.93
C ILE A 88 -10.52 27.12 0.45
N LYS A 89 -9.45 27.29 -0.32
CA LYS A 89 -9.05 28.58 -0.88
C LYS A 89 -10.10 29.14 -1.85
N ALA A 90 -10.78 28.26 -2.58
CA ALA A 90 -11.90 28.63 -3.47
C ALA A 90 -13.22 28.93 -2.74
N GLY A 91 -13.29 28.75 -1.42
CA GLY A 91 -14.49 28.96 -0.61
C GLY A 91 -15.47 27.77 -0.61
N ASN A 92 -15.06 26.61 -1.12
CA ASN A 92 -15.89 25.42 -1.31
C ASN A 92 -15.86 24.45 -0.13
N PHE A 93 -15.34 24.83 1.04
CA PHE A 93 -15.19 23.93 2.19
C PHE A 93 -16.50 23.23 2.60
N ALA A 94 -17.65 23.89 2.43
CA ALA A 94 -18.94 23.31 2.76
C ALA A 94 -19.26 22.01 1.95
N ASN A 95 -18.58 21.80 0.82
CA ASN A 95 -18.75 20.59 0.03
C ASN A 95 -18.05 19.38 0.67
N TYR A 96 -17.10 19.60 1.58
CA TYR A 96 -16.24 18.59 2.20
C TYR A 96 -16.43 18.48 3.70
N GLY A 97 -16.68 19.61 4.38
CA GLY A 97 -16.81 19.67 5.82
C GLY A 97 -17.86 18.71 6.39
N GLY A 98 -17.47 17.86 7.33
CA GLY A 98 -18.37 16.88 7.97
C GLY A 98 -18.74 15.67 7.10
N LYS A 99 -18.13 15.49 5.92
CA LYS A 99 -18.38 14.35 5.04
C LYS A 99 -17.30 13.29 5.17
N VAL A 100 -17.69 12.03 4.94
CA VAL A 100 -16.80 10.90 4.74
C VAL A 100 -16.85 10.54 3.26
N GLU A 101 -15.70 10.54 2.61
CA GLU A 101 -15.57 10.23 1.20
C GLU A 101 -14.64 9.03 1.01
N THR A 102 -14.98 8.16 0.06
CA THR A 102 -14.10 7.09 -0.40
C THR A 102 -13.39 7.55 -1.66
N LEU A 103 -12.08 7.77 -1.56
CA LEU A 103 -11.26 8.28 -2.64
C LEU A 103 -10.54 7.12 -3.35
N GLY A 104 -10.44 7.21 -4.68
CA GLY A 104 -9.84 6.16 -5.51
C GLY A 104 -9.09 6.74 -6.70
N LEU A 105 -9.28 6.12 -7.88
CA LEU A 105 -8.68 6.59 -9.12
C LEU A 105 -9.46 7.80 -9.67
N VAL A 106 -8.73 8.83 -10.08
CA VAL A 106 -9.26 10.04 -10.76
C VAL A 106 -8.64 10.22 -12.14
N SER A 107 -7.61 9.43 -12.48
CA SER A 107 -6.96 9.43 -13.77
C SER A 107 -6.53 8.02 -14.16
N GLY A 108 -6.69 7.68 -15.45
CA GLY A 108 -6.16 6.45 -16.04
C GLY A 108 -4.74 6.60 -16.58
N THR A 109 -4.18 7.81 -16.59
CA THR A 109 -2.87 8.11 -17.20
C THR A 109 -1.92 8.89 -16.29
N ASP A 110 -2.44 9.69 -15.38
CA ASP A 110 -1.65 10.43 -14.40
C ASP A 110 -1.74 9.70 -13.04
N MET A 111 -0.71 8.90 -12.73
CA MET A 111 -0.67 8.08 -11.53
C MET A 111 -0.56 8.94 -10.25
N ASP A 112 0.10 10.09 -10.33
CA ASP A 112 0.33 10.99 -9.19
C ASP A 112 -0.93 11.78 -8.78
N ALA A 113 -1.90 11.89 -9.69
CA ALA A 113 -3.21 12.49 -9.38
C ALA A 113 -4.12 11.56 -8.57
N ASN A 114 -3.86 10.25 -8.56
CA ASN A 114 -4.71 9.26 -7.93
C ASN A 114 -4.55 9.25 -6.40
N TYR A 115 -5.64 8.92 -5.71
CA TYR A 115 -5.68 8.81 -4.24
C TYR A 115 -5.22 7.43 -3.74
N VAL A 116 -4.93 6.50 -4.63
CA VAL A 116 -4.37 5.17 -4.36
C VAL A 116 -3.37 4.80 -5.45
N GLY A 117 -2.35 4.02 -5.10
CA GLY A 117 -1.34 3.59 -6.08
C GLY A 117 -0.22 2.78 -5.45
N ILE A 118 0.82 2.53 -6.24
CA ILE A 118 2.06 1.90 -5.80
C ILE A 118 3.25 2.81 -6.15
N PRO A 119 4.37 2.74 -5.40
CA PRO A 119 5.52 3.62 -5.61
C PRO A 119 6.38 3.23 -6.81
N ALA A 120 7.20 4.17 -7.27
CA ALA A 120 8.22 3.92 -8.28
C ALA A 120 9.30 2.90 -7.84
N SER A 121 9.45 2.69 -6.53
CA SER A 121 10.35 1.67 -5.95
C SER A 121 9.84 0.24 -6.09
N THR A 122 8.65 0.02 -6.67
CA THR A 122 8.05 -1.30 -6.86
C THR A 122 8.97 -2.24 -7.64
N GLN A 123 9.21 -3.43 -7.09
CA GLN A 123 9.92 -4.51 -7.76
C GLN A 123 8.92 -5.33 -8.59
N TYR A 124 8.93 -5.10 -9.88
CA TYR A 124 8.11 -5.89 -10.80
C TYR A 124 8.70 -7.27 -11.04
N ALA A 125 7.84 -8.27 -11.21
CA ALA A 125 8.22 -9.63 -11.52
C ALA A 125 8.37 -9.82 -13.04
N GLU A 126 9.00 -10.92 -13.45
CA GLU A 126 9.00 -11.34 -14.85
C GLU A 126 7.57 -11.53 -15.35
N GLY A 127 7.24 -10.92 -16.50
CA GLY A 127 5.91 -10.99 -17.11
C GLY A 127 4.88 -9.98 -16.60
N PHE A 128 5.26 -9.06 -15.69
CA PHE A 128 4.44 -7.93 -15.28
C PHE A 128 5.32 -6.71 -15.04
N THR A 129 5.15 -5.68 -15.83
CA THR A 129 5.99 -4.47 -15.87
C THR A 129 5.27 -3.23 -15.33
N ALA A 130 5.98 -2.11 -15.25
CA ALA A 130 5.37 -0.81 -14.91
C ALA A 130 4.33 -0.38 -15.97
N GLU A 131 4.57 -0.71 -17.23
CA GLU A 131 3.63 -0.44 -18.32
C GLU A 131 2.37 -1.30 -18.20
N ASP A 132 2.49 -2.56 -17.77
CA ASP A 132 1.32 -3.42 -17.50
C ASP A 132 0.51 -2.89 -16.33
N TYR A 133 1.18 -2.40 -15.28
CA TYR A 133 0.50 -1.73 -14.17
C TYR A 133 -0.24 -0.47 -14.63
N ALA A 134 0.38 0.38 -15.45
CA ALA A 134 -0.26 1.57 -15.99
C ALA A 134 -1.47 1.20 -16.86
N ALA A 135 -1.37 0.17 -17.68
CA ALA A 135 -2.48 -0.34 -18.48
C ALA A 135 -3.62 -0.88 -17.61
N LEU A 136 -3.30 -1.56 -16.50
CA LEU A 136 -4.30 -2.02 -15.53
C LEU A 136 -5.03 -0.85 -14.89
N VAL A 137 -4.31 0.19 -14.45
CA VAL A 137 -4.92 1.40 -13.85
C VAL A 137 -5.85 2.10 -14.86
N ALA A 138 -5.45 2.18 -16.13
CA ALA A 138 -6.30 2.75 -17.19
C ALA A 138 -7.61 1.95 -17.34
N LYS A 139 -7.55 0.62 -17.34
CA LYS A 139 -8.74 -0.25 -17.40
C LYS A 139 -9.64 -0.11 -16.16
N MET A 140 -9.05 -0.02 -14.98
CA MET A 140 -9.79 0.21 -13.74
C MET A 140 -10.49 1.57 -13.77
N PHE A 141 -9.81 2.62 -14.22
CA PHE A 141 -10.39 3.96 -14.37
C PHE A 141 -11.51 3.98 -15.40
N ALA A 142 -11.40 3.21 -16.49
CA ALA A 142 -12.45 3.06 -17.50
C ALA A 142 -13.64 2.19 -17.03
N GLY A 143 -13.54 1.54 -15.86
CA GLY A 143 -14.57 0.62 -15.34
C GLY A 143 -14.57 -0.76 -15.99
N GLU A 144 -13.56 -1.10 -16.79
CA GLU A 144 -13.40 -2.43 -17.41
C GLU A 144 -12.96 -3.48 -16.39
N VAL A 145 -12.28 -3.05 -15.34
CA VAL A 145 -11.87 -3.87 -14.19
C VAL A 145 -12.45 -3.24 -12.94
N THR A 146 -13.23 -4.00 -12.19
CA THR A 146 -13.82 -3.57 -10.93
C THR A 146 -13.21 -4.33 -9.76
N VAL A 147 -13.13 -3.66 -8.59
CA VAL A 147 -12.66 -4.27 -7.34
C VAL A 147 -13.83 -4.30 -6.38
N SER A 148 -14.10 -5.47 -5.77
CA SER A 148 -15.06 -5.62 -4.67
C SER A 148 -14.34 -5.48 -3.33
N ASN A 149 -15.03 -4.89 -2.36
CA ASN A 149 -14.67 -4.91 -0.95
C ASN A 149 -15.58 -5.83 -0.13
N ASP A 150 -16.38 -6.66 -0.80
CA ASP A 150 -17.19 -7.68 -0.13
C ASP A 150 -16.26 -8.68 0.58
N THR A 151 -16.61 -9.02 1.80
CA THR A 151 -15.97 -10.10 2.56
C THR A 151 -16.86 -11.32 2.48
N GLU A 152 -16.34 -12.43 1.91
CA GLU A 152 -16.99 -13.75 1.97
C GLU A 152 -16.99 -14.31 3.39
#